data_35e396a5049b6acb2fa5921a08803121
#
_entry.id   35e396a5049b6acb2fa5921a08803121
#
_cell.length_a   1.000
_cell.length_b   1.000
_cell.length_c   1.000
_cell.angle_alpha   90.00
_cell.angle_beta   90.00
_cell.angle_gamma   90.00
#
_symmetry.space_group_name_H-M   'P 1'
#
loop_
_entity.id
_entity.type
_entity.pdbx_description
1 polymer ?
#
loop_
_entity_poly.entity_id
_entity_poly.type
_entity_poly.pdbx_seq_one_letter_code
_entity_poly.pdbx_strand_id
1 'polypeptide(L)'
;MMQSKAYFIDVSRVEDNLAHLLEHCIIHQIADLAAADGNQFLLGDCHGVVGPGALVFVVEYLSQPVVECIQSFLTSKPEIPQSAVAYEIEQIEAEDDKELIVKGGIDDVTRVINRLFRDSRIIELEEMSKPVVNEADDKPADRMIVYGIKLKPITFILDVYLDNPSVDDRLIFSKLHMAISSLVAQATNNDSAYAIEYYQDYYEQDEIASFSYIHKTVDHEAPGRITERLREIIASSELWADQQKFSDYRALAGESASERCSTLDCLGVTASEQYLTKLFTPARVRRLWRQLRVRLL
;
A
#
# COMPACT_ATOMS: atom_id res chain seq x y z
N MET A 1 6.84 -10.35 -15.62
CA MET A 1 5.92 -9.33 -16.14
C MET A 1 4.87 -9.11 -15.08
N MET A 2 4.65 -7.87 -14.67
CA MET A 2 3.61 -7.53 -13.70
C MET A 2 2.23 -7.89 -14.28
N GLN A 3 1.38 -8.51 -13.46
CA GLN A 3 0.02 -8.84 -13.83
C GLN A 3 -0.90 -7.85 -13.14
N SER A 4 -1.73 -7.18 -13.93
CA SER A 4 -2.74 -6.25 -13.43
C SER A 4 -4.12 -6.85 -13.66
N LYS A 5 -4.96 -6.84 -12.63
CA LYS A 5 -6.36 -7.29 -12.68
C LYS A 5 -7.24 -6.31 -11.94
N ALA A 6 -8.36 -5.96 -12.55
CA ALA A 6 -9.36 -5.10 -11.93
C ALA A 6 -10.62 -5.90 -11.56
N TYR A 7 -11.18 -5.59 -10.40
CA TYR A 7 -12.39 -6.22 -9.90
C TYR A 7 -13.42 -5.18 -9.51
N PHE A 8 -14.68 -5.47 -9.79
CA PHE A 8 -15.83 -4.65 -9.47
C PHE A 8 -16.73 -5.38 -8.48
N ILE A 9 -17.22 -4.65 -7.46
CA ILE A 9 -18.26 -5.10 -6.55
C ILE A 9 -19.41 -4.09 -6.58
N ASP A 10 -20.63 -4.58 -6.73
CA ASP A 10 -21.85 -3.76 -6.60
C ASP A 10 -22.14 -3.49 -5.12
N VAL A 11 -22.03 -2.23 -4.73
CA VAL A 11 -22.34 -1.71 -3.38
C VAL A 11 -23.46 -0.67 -3.41
N SER A 12 -24.27 -0.65 -4.45
CA SER A 12 -25.33 0.35 -4.68
C SER A 12 -26.38 0.42 -3.54
N ARG A 13 -26.48 -0.61 -2.72
CA ARG A 13 -27.38 -0.68 -1.55
C ARG A 13 -26.70 -0.55 -0.22
N VAL A 14 -25.43 -0.19 -0.22
CA VAL A 14 -24.58 -0.08 0.98
C VAL A 14 -24.30 1.38 1.27
N GLU A 15 -24.29 1.78 2.54
CA GLU A 15 -23.82 3.12 2.91
C GLU A 15 -22.35 3.28 2.58
N ASP A 16 -21.96 4.50 2.15
CA ASP A 16 -20.61 4.80 1.70
C ASP A 16 -19.53 4.43 2.72
N ASN A 17 -19.76 4.66 4.00
CA ASN A 17 -18.83 4.31 5.07
C ASN A 17 -18.69 2.79 5.30
N LEU A 18 -19.75 2.02 5.09
CA LEU A 18 -19.66 0.54 5.12
C LEU A 18 -19.01 -0.01 3.85
N ALA A 19 -19.26 0.62 2.70
CA ALA A 19 -18.59 0.27 1.45
C ALA A 19 -17.07 0.56 1.56
N HIS A 20 -16.69 1.69 2.15
CA HIS A 20 -15.31 2.07 2.41
C HIS A 20 -14.64 1.09 3.41
N LEU A 21 -15.31 0.74 4.51
CA LEU A 21 -14.79 -0.27 5.43
C LEU A 21 -14.64 -1.65 4.76
N LEU A 22 -15.57 -2.04 3.90
CA LEU A 22 -15.46 -3.29 3.14
C LEU A 22 -14.26 -3.26 2.19
N GLU A 23 -14.01 -2.14 1.52
CA GLU A 23 -12.84 -1.92 0.70
C GLU A 23 -11.56 -2.16 1.49
N HIS A 24 -11.36 -1.43 2.58
CA HIS A 24 -10.21 -1.55 3.46
C HIS A 24 -10.01 -2.99 3.94
N CYS A 25 -11.07 -3.65 4.41
CA CYS A 25 -10.99 -5.03 4.86
C CYS A 25 -10.53 -6.01 3.75
N ILE A 26 -11.00 -5.81 2.52
CA ILE A 26 -10.60 -6.66 1.39
C ILE A 26 -9.13 -6.40 1.01
N ILE A 27 -8.71 -5.13 0.93
CA ILE A 27 -7.31 -4.76 0.63
C ILE A 27 -6.37 -5.32 1.70
N HIS A 28 -6.72 -5.21 2.98
CA HIS A 28 -5.97 -5.79 4.09
C HIS A 28 -5.76 -7.30 3.91
N GLN A 29 -6.84 -8.05 3.64
CA GLN A 29 -6.73 -9.49 3.43
C GLN A 29 -5.90 -9.85 2.20
N ILE A 30 -5.95 -9.05 1.14
CA ILE A 30 -5.11 -9.22 -0.05
C ILE A 30 -3.64 -8.95 0.30
N ALA A 31 -3.35 -7.91 1.07
CA ALA A 31 -2.00 -7.61 1.53
C ALA A 31 -1.43 -8.73 2.41
N ASP A 32 -2.23 -9.27 3.33
CA ASP A 32 -1.85 -10.42 4.16
C ASP A 32 -1.53 -11.67 3.33
N LEU A 33 -2.34 -11.96 2.32
CA LEU A 33 -2.11 -13.08 1.40
C LEU A 33 -0.82 -12.89 0.60
N ALA A 34 -0.56 -11.68 0.12
CA ALA A 34 0.67 -11.36 -0.59
C ALA A 34 1.90 -11.48 0.31
N ALA A 35 1.79 -11.07 1.59
CA ALA A 35 2.85 -11.17 2.58
C ALA A 35 3.12 -12.62 3.00
N ALA A 36 2.10 -13.46 3.08
CA ALA A 36 2.19 -14.87 3.50
C ALA A 36 3.03 -15.75 2.54
N ASP A 37 3.24 -15.32 1.30
CA ASP A 37 4.13 -16.00 0.32
C ASP A 37 5.63 -15.94 0.73
N GLY A 38 5.92 -15.51 1.95
CA GLY A 38 7.29 -15.43 2.49
C GLY A 38 8.13 -14.36 1.79
N ASN A 39 7.50 -13.45 1.08
CA ASN A 39 8.14 -12.36 0.38
C ASN A 39 8.33 -11.18 1.36
N GLN A 40 9.55 -10.94 1.78
CA GLN A 40 9.89 -9.73 2.54
C GLN A 40 9.62 -8.45 1.74
N PHE A 41 9.57 -8.54 0.42
CA PHE A 41 9.37 -7.44 -0.50
C PHE A 41 8.10 -7.70 -1.29
N LEU A 42 7.06 -6.93 -0.98
CA LEU A 42 5.83 -6.90 -1.77
C LEU A 42 6.14 -6.28 -3.13
N LEU A 43 6.28 -7.13 -4.15
CA LEU A 43 6.52 -6.67 -5.52
C LEU A 43 5.17 -6.50 -6.24
N GLY A 44 4.38 -5.60 -5.73
CA GLY A 44 3.06 -5.31 -6.25
C GLY A 44 2.26 -4.42 -5.31
N ASP A 45 1.05 -4.10 -5.73
CA ASP A 45 0.13 -3.22 -5.02
C ASP A 45 -1.32 -3.68 -5.18
N CYS A 46 -2.16 -3.28 -4.24
CA CYS A 46 -3.60 -3.37 -4.34
C CYS A 46 -4.21 -2.06 -3.85
N HIS A 47 -4.94 -1.39 -4.71
CA HIS A 47 -5.65 -0.18 -4.36
C HIS A 47 -7.10 -0.26 -4.78
N GLY A 48 -7.97 0.42 -4.03
CA GLY A 48 -9.39 0.47 -4.25
C GLY A 48 -9.90 1.89 -4.39
N VAL A 49 -11.10 1.99 -4.93
CA VAL A 49 -11.86 3.25 -5.00
C VAL A 49 -13.33 2.94 -4.77
N VAL A 50 -13.91 3.60 -3.79
CA VAL A 50 -15.36 3.59 -3.57
C VAL A 50 -15.98 4.74 -4.36
N GLY A 51 -16.87 4.41 -5.28
CA GLY A 51 -17.70 5.36 -6.01
C GLY A 51 -19.18 5.16 -5.70
N PRO A 52 -20.07 6.00 -6.26
CA PRO A 52 -21.51 5.85 -6.05
C PRO A 52 -21.99 4.45 -6.48
N GLY A 53 -22.30 3.60 -5.51
CA GLY A 53 -22.80 2.24 -5.74
C GLY A 53 -21.77 1.24 -6.25
N ALA A 54 -20.50 1.60 -6.33
CA ALA A 54 -19.45 0.77 -6.88
C ALA A 54 -18.20 0.75 -5.99
N LEU A 55 -17.62 -0.43 -5.82
CA LEU A 55 -16.29 -0.61 -5.29
C LEU A 55 -15.44 -1.26 -6.37
N VAL A 56 -14.34 -0.64 -6.73
CA VAL A 56 -13.39 -1.14 -7.74
C VAL A 56 -12.03 -1.26 -7.11
N PHE A 57 -11.38 -2.41 -7.25
CA PHE A 57 -9.96 -2.54 -6.90
C PHE A 57 -9.13 -3.04 -8.06
N VAL A 58 -7.90 -2.55 -8.09
CA VAL A 58 -6.87 -2.99 -9.00
C VAL A 58 -5.80 -3.72 -8.18
N VAL A 59 -5.45 -4.91 -8.64
CA VAL A 59 -4.45 -5.79 -8.03
C VAL A 59 -3.31 -5.95 -9.01
N GLU A 60 -2.11 -5.56 -8.61
CA GLU A 60 -0.91 -5.59 -9.45
C GLU A 60 0.24 -6.29 -8.71
N TYR A 61 0.59 -7.52 -9.14
CA TYR A 61 1.68 -8.29 -8.54
C TYR A 61 2.53 -9.01 -9.60
N LEU A 62 3.83 -9.14 -9.31
CA LEU A 62 4.75 -9.93 -10.15
C LEU A 62 4.58 -11.43 -9.98
N SER A 63 4.16 -11.88 -8.81
CA SER A 63 4.06 -13.29 -8.47
C SER A 63 2.75 -13.88 -8.95
N GLN A 64 2.79 -14.77 -9.93
CA GLN A 64 1.61 -15.50 -10.39
C GLN A 64 0.92 -16.28 -9.26
N PRO A 65 1.62 -17.03 -8.37
CA PRO A 65 0.99 -17.67 -7.22
C PRO A 65 0.23 -16.71 -6.31
N VAL A 66 0.74 -15.50 -6.07
CA VAL A 66 0.06 -14.48 -5.28
C VAL A 66 -1.25 -14.05 -5.96
N VAL A 67 -1.22 -13.79 -7.27
CA VAL A 67 -2.43 -13.44 -8.03
C VAL A 67 -3.48 -14.56 -7.97
N GLU A 68 -3.06 -15.81 -8.08
CA GLU A 68 -3.96 -16.98 -7.97
C GLU A 68 -4.56 -17.11 -6.55
N CYS A 69 -3.77 -16.85 -5.50
CA CYS A 69 -4.26 -16.80 -4.13
C CYS A 69 -5.32 -15.70 -3.94
N ILE A 70 -5.09 -14.51 -4.48
CA ILE A 70 -6.04 -13.40 -4.42
C ILE A 70 -7.32 -13.74 -5.17
N GLN A 71 -7.23 -14.34 -6.36
CA GLN A 71 -8.40 -14.79 -7.11
C GLN A 71 -9.20 -15.85 -6.33
N SER A 72 -8.51 -16.79 -5.69
CA SER A 72 -9.13 -17.80 -4.84
C SER A 72 -9.85 -17.17 -3.64
N PHE A 73 -9.23 -16.19 -2.98
CA PHE A 73 -9.84 -15.42 -1.89
C PHE A 73 -11.12 -14.70 -2.35
N LEU A 74 -11.05 -13.94 -3.45
CA LEU A 74 -12.19 -13.20 -3.99
C LEU A 74 -13.35 -14.14 -4.46
N THR A 75 -13.01 -15.35 -4.88
CA THR A 75 -14.00 -16.36 -5.30
C THR A 75 -14.62 -17.08 -4.12
N SER A 76 -13.81 -17.53 -3.16
CA SER A 76 -14.27 -18.31 -1.99
C SER A 76 -14.88 -17.44 -0.91
N LYS A 77 -14.51 -16.15 -0.85
CA LYS A 77 -15.01 -15.16 0.11
C LYS A 77 -14.99 -15.69 1.54
N PRO A 78 -13.81 -16.03 2.07
CA PRO A 78 -13.69 -16.51 3.42
C PRO A 78 -14.12 -15.42 4.42
N GLU A 79 -14.36 -15.83 5.65
CA GLU A 79 -14.75 -14.92 6.72
C GLU A 79 -13.59 -13.98 7.06
N ILE A 80 -13.85 -12.66 7.03
CA ILE A 80 -12.90 -11.62 7.43
C ILE A 80 -12.85 -11.61 8.96
N PRO A 81 -11.66 -11.72 9.58
CA PRO A 81 -11.53 -11.73 11.03
C PRO A 81 -11.99 -10.42 11.67
N GLN A 82 -12.60 -10.51 12.85
CA GLN A 82 -13.00 -9.33 13.62
C GLN A 82 -11.85 -8.39 13.92
N SER A 83 -10.65 -8.93 14.16
CA SER A 83 -9.44 -8.13 14.38
C SER A 83 -9.06 -7.27 13.17
N ALA A 84 -9.23 -7.79 11.96
CA ALA A 84 -9.01 -7.03 10.74
C ALA A 84 -10.05 -5.91 10.59
N VAL A 85 -11.33 -6.20 10.86
CA VAL A 85 -12.39 -5.17 10.82
C VAL A 85 -12.13 -4.05 11.85
N ALA A 86 -11.73 -4.42 13.07
CA ALA A 86 -11.41 -3.44 14.12
C ALA A 86 -10.21 -2.57 13.72
N TYR A 87 -9.16 -3.17 13.18
CA TYR A 87 -7.98 -2.48 12.69
C TYR A 87 -8.34 -1.48 11.58
N GLU A 88 -9.15 -1.89 10.60
CA GLU A 88 -9.51 -1.03 9.48
C GLU A 88 -10.44 0.13 9.89
N ILE A 89 -11.27 -0.04 10.91
CA ILE A 89 -12.02 1.09 11.50
C ILE A 89 -11.03 2.15 12.00
N GLU A 90 -9.98 1.75 12.72
CA GLU A 90 -8.95 2.67 13.22
C GLU A 90 -8.20 3.36 12.07
N GLN A 91 -7.93 2.64 10.96
CA GLN A 91 -7.28 3.21 9.77
C GLN A 91 -8.15 4.28 9.11
N ILE A 92 -9.42 3.97 8.83
CA ILE A 92 -10.38 4.92 8.23
C ILE A 92 -10.56 6.14 9.13
N GLU A 93 -10.63 5.94 10.45
CA GLU A 93 -10.69 7.05 11.39
C GLU A 93 -9.47 7.96 11.31
N ALA A 94 -8.28 7.39 11.10
CA ALA A 94 -7.05 8.15 10.92
C ALA A 94 -7.03 8.88 9.57
N GLU A 95 -7.52 8.25 8.51
CA GLU A 95 -7.61 8.83 7.17
C GLU A 95 -8.54 10.05 7.13
N ASP A 96 -9.76 9.87 7.60
CA ASP A 96 -10.84 10.86 7.48
C ASP A 96 -10.82 11.95 8.58
N ASP A 97 -9.95 11.85 9.59
CA ASP A 97 -9.96 12.70 10.78
C ASP A 97 -11.32 12.69 11.49
N LYS A 98 -12.05 11.58 11.43
CA LYS A 98 -13.39 11.43 11.99
C LYS A 98 -13.52 10.14 12.77
N GLU A 99 -14.31 10.16 13.83
CA GLU A 99 -14.66 8.97 14.59
C GLU A 99 -15.76 8.20 13.85
N LEU A 100 -15.55 6.90 13.65
CA LEU A 100 -16.60 5.99 13.21
C LEU A 100 -17.37 5.48 14.43
N ILE A 101 -18.56 6.02 14.67
CA ILE A 101 -19.42 5.57 15.74
C ILE A 101 -20.12 4.28 15.31
N VAL A 102 -19.63 3.17 15.84
CA VAL A 102 -20.12 1.83 15.55
C VAL A 102 -21.38 1.55 16.37
N LYS A 103 -22.51 1.34 15.71
CA LYS A 103 -23.76 0.94 16.35
C LYS A 103 -23.82 -0.56 16.50
N GLY A 104 -24.14 -1.06 17.69
CA GLY A 104 -24.26 -2.49 17.96
C GLY A 104 -22.96 -3.21 18.33
N GLY A 105 -21.82 -2.51 18.27
CA GLY A 105 -20.50 -3.05 18.60
C GLY A 105 -19.79 -3.71 17.43
N ILE A 106 -18.52 -4.06 17.64
CA ILE A 106 -17.63 -4.61 16.59
C ILE A 106 -18.15 -5.95 16.04
N ASP A 107 -18.76 -6.80 16.88
CA ASP A 107 -19.30 -8.09 16.45
C ASP A 107 -20.40 -7.91 15.39
N ASP A 108 -21.25 -6.91 15.57
CA ASP A 108 -22.35 -6.64 14.65
C ASP A 108 -21.85 -6.11 13.33
N VAL A 109 -20.86 -5.18 13.37
CA VAL A 109 -20.22 -4.64 12.16
C VAL A 109 -19.50 -5.75 11.41
N THR A 110 -18.71 -6.58 12.11
CA THR A 110 -18.00 -7.72 11.49
C THR A 110 -18.99 -8.66 10.79
N ARG A 111 -20.13 -8.95 11.42
CA ARG A 111 -21.18 -9.77 10.82
C ARG A 111 -21.78 -9.14 9.56
N VAL A 112 -21.97 -7.81 9.56
CA VAL A 112 -22.47 -7.07 8.39
C VAL A 112 -21.45 -7.07 7.27
N ILE A 113 -20.18 -6.76 7.55
CA ILE A 113 -19.10 -6.77 6.56
C ILE A 113 -18.97 -8.16 5.92
N ASN A 114 -18.96 -9.22 6.72
CA ASN A 114 -18.90 -10.60 6.21
C ASN A 114 -20.11 -10.98 5.36
N ARG A 115 -21.31 -10.52 5.74
CA ARG A 115 -22.50 -10.70 4.93
C ARG A 115 -22.38 -9.96 3.59
N LEU A 116 -21.99 -8.68 3.62
CA LEU A 116 -21.82 -7.87 2.40
C LEU A 116 -20.78 -8.50 1.46
N PHE A 117 -19.64 -8.94 1.99
CA PHE A 117 -18.62 -9.61 1.19
C PHE A 117 -19.15 -10.91 0.56
N ARG A 118 -19.76 -11.77 1.35
CA ARG A 118 -20.31 -13.05 0.87
C ARG A 118 -21.41 -12.87 -0.18
N ASP A 119 -22.33 -11.93 0.04
CA ASP A 119 -23.50 -11.74 -0.81
C ASP A 119 -23.20 -10.87 -2.04
N SER A 120 -22.07 -10.15 -2.06
CA SER A 120 -21.64 -9.32 -3.20
C SER A 120 -21.35 -10.16 -4.43
N ARG A 121 -21.63 -9.59 -5.61
CA ARG A 121 -21.16 -10.14 -6.87
C ARG A 121 -19.83 -9.50 -7.24
N ILE A 122 -18.76 -10.29 -7.34
CA ILE A 122 -17.45 -9.84 -7.78
C ILE A 122 -17.28 -10.17 -9.26
N ILE A 123 -16.95 -9.16 -10.05
CA ILE A 123 -16.75 -9.28 -11.50
C ILE A 123 -15.30 -8.88 -11.80
N GLU A 124 -14.54 -9.77 -12.43
CA GLU A 124 -13.25 -9.43 -13.00
C GLU A 124 -13.50 -8.62 -14.28
N LEU A 125 -12.83 -7.47 -14.40
CA LEU A 125 -12.95 -6.60 -15.56
C LEU A 125 -11.85 -6.98 -16.56
N GLU A 126 -12.23 -7.42 -17.76
CA GLU A 126 -11.27 -7.83 -18.82
C GLU A 126 -10.53 -6.65 -19.46
N GLU A 127 -11.12 -5.46 -19.43
CA GLU A 127 -10.51 -4.17 -19.81
C GLU A 127 -11.11 -3.07 -18.94
N MET A 128 -10.38 -1.97 -18.72
CA MET A 128 -10.84 -0.80 -17.96
C MET A 128 -12.02 -0.07 -18.65
N SER A 129 -13.11 -0.78 -18.89
CA SER A 129 -14.39 -0.16 -19.17
C SER A 129 -14.95 0.35 -17.84
N LYS A 130 -15.18 1.67 -17.74
CA LYS A 130 -15.82 2.24 -16.55
C LYS A 130 -17.10 1.46 -16.26
N PRO A 131 -17.27 0.89 -15.05
CA PRO A 131 -18.51 0.21 -14.73
C PRO A 131 -19.68 1.17 -14.89
N VAL A 132 -20.75 0.70 -15.49
CA VAL A 132 -22.00 1.46 -15.53
C VAL A 132 -22.66 1.30 -14.17
N VAL A 133 -22.55 2.33 -13.36
CA VAL A 133 -23.22 2.39 -12.06
C VAL A 133 -24.67 2.82 -12.33
N ASN A 134 -25.62 1.95 -12.02
CA ASN A 134 -27.02 2.32 -12.02
C ASN A 134 -27.30 3.11 -10.74
N GLU A 135 -27.70 4.38 -10.88
CA GLU A 135 -28.21 5.15 -9.76
C GLU A 135 -29.41 4.41 -9.16
N ALA A 136 -29.23 3.90 -7.96
CA ALA A 136 -30.33 3.30 -7.22
C ALA A 136 -30.98 4.38 -6.35
N ASP A 137 -32.28 4.63 -6.57
CA ASP A 137 -33.09 5.58 -5.78
C ASP A 137 -33.36 5.11 -4.32
N ASP A 138 -32.91 3.92 -3.94
CA ASP A 138 -33.14 3.35 -2.63
C ASP A 138 -32.06 3.76 -1.63
N LYS A 139 -32.50 4.40 -0.55
CA LYS A 139 -31.63 4.71 0.59
C LYS A 139 -31.03 3.43 1.17
N PRO A 140 -29.74 3.44 1.53
CA PRO A 140 -29.06 2.28 2.12
C PRO A 140 -29.82 1.76 3.34
N ALA A 141 -30.01 0.44 3.41
CA ALA A 141 -30.81 -0.19 4.46
C ALA A 141 -30.07 -0.32 5.80
N ASP A 142 -28.74 -0.44 5.76
CA ASP A 142 -27.91 -0.71 6.95
C ASP A 142 -27.09 0.54 7.34
N ARG A 143 -27.50 1.19 8.43
CA ARG A 143 -26.78 2.33 9.04
C ARG A 143 -26.11 1.89 10.33
N MET A 144 -24.98 1.22 10.23
CA MET A 144 -24.24 0.75 11.41
C MET A 144 -23.13 1.69 11.86
N ILE A 145 -22.64 2.51 10.96
CA ILE A 145 -21.53 3.40 11.19
C ILE A 145 -21.95 4.82 10.87
N VAL A 146 -21.65 5.77 11.76
CA VAL A 146 -21.84 7.20 11.53
C VAL A 146 -20.58 7.95 11.90
N TYR A 147 -20.30 9.03 11.21
CA TYR A 147 -19.16 9.90 11.53
C TYR A 147 -19.49 10.78 12.75
N GLY A 148 -18.51 10.91 13.65
CA GLY A 148 -18.53 11.79 14.80
C GLY A 148 -17.37 12.79 14.80
N ILE A 149 -17.25 13.55 15.88
CA ILE A 149 -16.12 14.46 16.12
C ILE A 149 -15.01 13.63 16.75
N LYS A 150 -13.82 13.62 16.13
CA LYS A 150 -12.63 12.89 16.60
C LYS A 150 -11.62 13.82 17.25
N LEU A 151 -10.83 13.24 18.15
CA LEU A 151 -9.55 13.83 18.56
C LEU A 151 -8.67 13.96 17.32
N LYS A 152 -8.06 15.14 17.10
CA LYS A 152 -7.20 15.36 15.94
C LYS A 152 -6.03 14.37 15.95
N PRO A 153 -5.82 13.60 14.89
CA PRO A 153 -4.64 12.78 14.77
C PRO A 153 -3.40 13.67 14.68
N ILE A 154 -2.27 13.13 15.08
CA ILE A 154 -0.96 13.71 14.78
C ILE A 154 -0.49 13.21 13.42
N THR A 155 0.01 14.13 12.63
CA THR A 155 0.70 13.80 11.36
C THR A 155 2.20 13.76 11.63
N PHE A 156 2.87 12.76 11.08
CA PHE A 156 4.33 12.65 11.13
C PHE A 156 4.86 12.17 9.78
N ILE A 157 6.14 12.42 9.53
CA ILE A 157 6.79 12.04 8.29
C ILE A 157 7.96 11.11 8.63
N LEU A 158 7.98 9.95 7.97
CA LEU A 158 9.11 9.04 7.96
C LEU A 158 9.93 9.26 6.69
N ASP A 159 11.18 9.67 6.85
CA ASP A 159 12.12 9.76 5.74
C ASP A 159 13.04 8.54 5.74
N VAL A 160 13.11 7.87 4.60
CA VAL A 160 14.19 6.93 4.28
C VAL A 160 15.10 7.61 3.28
N TYR A 161 16.36 7.83 3.64
CA TYR A 161 17.23 8.70 2.89
C TYR A 161 18.69 8.25 2.78
N LEU A 162 19.40 8.86 1.85
CA LEU A 162 20.84 8.74 1.64
C LEU A 162 21.48 10.12 1.80
N ASP A 163 22.59 10.17 2.54
CA ASP A 163 23.44 11.36 2.63
C ASP A 163 24.46 11.39 1.47
N ASN A 164 24.60 12.52 0.82
CA ASN A 164 25.59 12.77 -0.24
C ASN A 164 25.68 11.66 -1.30
N PRO A 165 24.56 11.20 -1.88
CA PRO A 165 24.60 10.13 -2.87
C PRO A 165 25.20 10.60 -4.18
N SER A 166 26.04 9.77 -4.80
CA SER A 166 26.47 9.99 -6.18
C SER A 166 25.26 9.90 -7.14
N VAL A 167 25.40 10.39 -8.37
CA VAL A 167 24.37 10.26 -9.40
C VAL A 167 23.98 8.79 -9.60
N ASP A 168 24.94 7.88 -9.64
CA ASP A 168 24.69 6.45 -9.74
C ASP A 168 23.89 5.91 -8.55
N ASP A 169 24.19 6.37 -7.32
CA ASP A 169 23.48 5.97 -6.12
C ASP A 169 22.04 6.51 -6.10
N ARG A 170 21.82 7.74 -6.58
CA ARG A 170 20.45 8.29 -6.75
C ARG A 170 19.62 7.49 -7.74
N LEU A 171 20.24 7.09 -8.87
CA LEU A 171 19.59 6.25 -9.87
C LEU A 171 19.20 4.86 -9.33
N ILE A 172 20.09 4.25 -8.52
CA ILE A 172 19.76 2.97 -7.86
C ILE A 172 18.68 3.19 -6.81
N PHE A 173 18.79 4.22 -5.98
CA PHE A 173 17.85 4.53 -4.91
C PHE A 173 16.44 4.76 -5.43
N SER A 174 16.28 5.51 -6.53
CA SER A 174 14.97 5.74 -7.14
C SER A 174 14.26 4.44 -7.54
N LYS A 175 15.02 3.39 -7.87
CA LYS A 175 14.49 2.08 -8.23
C LYS A 175 14.18 1.17 -7.03
N LEU A 176 14.61 1.55 -5.82
CA LEU A 176 14.32 0.81 -4.60
C LEU A 176 12.99 1.23 -3.94
N HIS A 177 12.26 2.15 -4.54
CA HIS A 177 11.02 2.70 -4.00
C HIS A 177 10.04 1.61 -3.52
N MET A 178 9.66 0.65 -4.39
CA MET A 178 8.72 -0.41 -4.04
C MET A 178 9.20 -1.25 -2.84
N ALA A 179 10.51 -1.59 -2.80
CA ALA A 179 11.07 -2.33 -1.68
C ALA A 179 11.01 -1.53 -0.38
N ILE A 180 11.35 -0.24 -0.42
CA ILE A 180 11.34 0.64 0.75
C ILE A 180 9.90 0.85 1.23
N SER A 181 8.94 1.10 0.34
CA SER A 181 7.52 1.23 0.67
C SER A 181 6.97 -0.01 1.36
N SER A 182 7.34 -1.20 0.87
CA SER A 182 6.97 -2.46 1.51
C SER A 182 7.50 -2.58 2.95
N LEU A 183 8.74 -2.14 3.21
CA LEU A 183 9.30 -2.17 4.57
C LEU A 183 8.64 -1.12 5.48
N VAL A 184 8.27 0.04 4.94
CA VAL A 184 7.51 1.05 5.68
C VAL A 184 6.14 0.49 6.06
N ALA A 185 5.43 -0.14 5.14
CA ALA A 185 4.16 -0.81 5.41
C ALA A 185 4.29 -1.88 6.52
N GLN A 186 5.34 -2.71 6.48
CA GLN A 186 5.61 -3.70 7.55
C GLN A 186 5.88 -3.02 8.90
N ALA A 187 6.58 -1.88 8.90
CA ALA A 187 6.88 -1.16 10.14
C ALA A 187 5.64 -0.53 10.76
N THR A 188 4.65 -0.13 9.96
CA THR A 188 3.41 0.54 10.41
C THR A 188 2.30 -0.44 10.79
N ASN A 189 2.36 -1.70 10.34
CA ASN A 189 1.28 -2.69 10.38
C ASN A 189 0.67 -3.01 11.77
N ASN A 190 1.24 -2.55 12.89
CA ASN A 190 0.71 -2.81 14.23
C ASN A 190 0.45 -1.53 15.04
N ASP A 191 0.48 -0.37 14.43
CA ASP A 191 0.44 0.90 15.16
C ASP A 191 -0.57 1.88 14.56
N SER A 192 -1.77 1.50 14.24
CA SER A 192 -2.89 2.37 13.79
C SER A 192 -2.43 3.65 13.06
N ALA A 193 -1.39 3.52 12.23
CA ALA A 193 -0.83 4.61 11.45
C ALA A 193 -1.25 4.43 10.00
N TYR A 194 -1.85 5.47 9.44
CA TYR A 194 -2.27 5.46 8.05
C TYR A 194 -1.25 6.20 7.17
N ALA A 195 -0.77 5.55 6.12
CA ALA A 195 0.07 6.18 5.13
C ALA A 195 -0.80 6.93 4.12
N ILE A 196 -0.71 8.26 4.10
CA ILE A 196 -1.51 9.10 3.22
C ILE A 196 -0.86 9.26 1.86
N GLU A 197 0.44 9.49 1.88
CA GLU A 197 1.18 9.86 0.70
C GLU A 197 2.67 9.57 0.89
N TYR A 198 3.32 9.19 -0.18
CA TYR A 198 4.77 9.25 -0.25
C TYR A 198 5.16 10.15 -1.44
N TYR A 199 6.27 10.84 -1.30
CA TYR A 199 6.89 11.56 -2.40
C TYR A 199 8.40 11.37 -2.36
N GLN A 200 8.99 11.38 -3.52
CA GLN A 200 10.42 11.36 -3.66
C GLN A 200 10.92 12.79 -3.76
N ASP A 201 11.75 13.21 -2.82
CA ASP A 201 12.31 14.52 -2.82
C ASP A 201 13.83 14.46 -3.10
N TYR A 202 14.28 15.36 -3.96
CA TYR A 202 15.68 15.53 -4.30
C TYR A 202 16.07 16.95 -3.93
N TYR A 203 16.49 17.12 -2.70
CA TYR A 203 17.06 18.40 -2.28
C TYR A 203 18.45 18.54 -2.86
N GLU A 204 18.60 19.18 -4.02
CA GLU A 204 19.90 19.48 -4.61
C GLU A 204 20.78 20.30 -3.65
N GLN A 205 20.14 21.17 -2.84
CA GLN A 205 20.84 22.04 -1.90
C GLN A 205 21.37 21.31 -0.66
N ASP A 206 20.73 20.21 -0.26
CA ASP A 206 21.08 19.48 0.96
C ASP A 206 21.84 18.17 0.69
N GLU A 207 22.17 17.90 -0.57
CA GLU A 207 22.90 16.69 -0.97
C GLU A 207 22.24 15.37 -0.48
N ILE A 208 20.91 15.38 -0.33
CA ILE A 208 20.12 14.26 0.17
C ILE A 208 19.24 13.70 -0.96
N ALA A 209 19.07 12.39 -0.99
CA ALA A 209 17.99 11.73 -1.72
C ALA A 209 17.09 11.00 -0.72
N SER A 210 15.78 11.26 -0.74
CA SER A 210 14.84 10.70 0.23
C SER A 210 13.57 10.18 -0.41
N PHE A 211 12.94 9.21 0.28
CA PHE A 211 11.52 8.89 0.16
C PHE A 211 10.85 9.28 1.45
N SER A 212 9.85 10.14 1.37
CA SER A 212 9.10 10.65 2.50
C SER A 212 7.71 10.04 2.53
N TYR A 213 7.33 9.51 3.68
CA TYR A 213 6.05 8.84 3.92
C TYR A 213 5.28 9.59 4.99
N ILE A 214 4.12 10.12 4.62
CA ILE A 214 3.26 10.88 5.53
C ILE A 214 2.26 9.91 6.17
N HIS A 215 2.24 9.90 7.50
CA HIS A 215 1.35 9.06 8.29
C HIS A 215 0.51 9.88 9.25
N LYS A 216 -0.67 9.38 9.59
CA LYS A 216 -1.50 9.89 10.66
C LYS A 216 -1.69 8.83 11.75
N THR A 217 -1.69 9.23 13.01
CA THR A 217 -1.97 8.35 14.14
C THR A 217 -2.57 9.14 15.31
N VAL A 218 -3.36 8.46 16.13
CA VAL A 218 -3.86 9.02 17.41
C VAL A 218 -2.94 8.69 18.59
N ASP A 219 -1.99 7.77 18.40
CA ASP A 219 -1.02 7.38 19.41
C ASP A 219 0.26 8.20 19.29
N HIS A 220 0.50 9.07 20.26
CA HIS A 220 1.66 9.96 20.32
C HIS A 220 3.02 9.23 20.41
N GLU A 221 3.04 7.98 20.83
CA GLU A 221 4.26 7.18 20.94
C GLU A 221 4.54 6.34 19.66
N ALA A 222 3.52 6.15 18.82
CA ALA A 222 3.64 5.35 17.59
C ALA A 222 4.75 5.82 16.65
N PRO A 223 4.95 7.12 16.37
CA PRO A 223 5.99 7.58 15.47
C PRO A 223 7.40 7.10 15.86
N GLY A 224 7.72 7.14 17.15
CA GLY A 224 9.01 6.65 17.67
C GLY A 224 9.16 5.15 17.49
N ARG A 225 8.13 4.37 17.87
CA ARG A 225 8.15 2.91 17.73
C ARG A 225 8.27 2.46 16.28
N ILE A 226 7.51 3.08 15.39
CA ILE A 226 7.56 2.80 13.95
C ILE A 226 8.94 3.09 13.38
N THR A 227 9.52 4.23 13.74
CA THR A 227 10.87 4.62 13.30
C THR A 227 11.93 3.60 13.70
N GLU A 228 11.93 3.15 14.96
CA GLU A 228 12.89 2.13 15.42
C GLU A 228 12.64 0.79 14.73
N ARG A 229 11.40 0.35 14.62
CA ARG A 229 11.05 -0.88 13.90
C ARG A 229 11.50 -0.83 12.44
N LEU A 230 11.29 0.29 11.75
CA LEU A 230 11.75 0.46 10.36
C LEU A 230 13.27 0.36 10.25
N ARG A 231 14.01 0.95 11.18
CA ARG A 231 15.48 0.82 11.24
C ARG A 231 15.91 -0.64 11.38
N GLU A 232 15.26 -1.39 12.28
CA GLU A 232 15.55 -2.82 12.50
C GLU A 232 15.22 -3.65 11.26
N ILE A 233 14.07 -3.42 10.64
CA ILE A 233 13.64 -4.10 9.42
C ILE A 233 14.63 -3.83 8.28
N ILE A 234 15.02 -2.58 8.03
CA ILE A 234 16.01 -2.22 6.99
C ILE A 234 17.34 -2.91 7.29
N ALA A 235 17.81 -2.89 8.53
CA ALA A 235 19.08 -3.49 8.92
C ALA A 235 19.11 -5.02 8.74
N SER A 236 17.96 -5.69 8.92
CA SER A 236 17.83 -7.15 8.79
C SER A 236 17.43 -7.62 7.38
N SER A 237 16.96 -6.70 6.53
CA SER A 237 16.47 -7.05 5.18
C SER A 237 17.62 -7.29 4.21
N GLU A 238 17.53 -8.35 3.42
CA GLU A 238 18.53 -8.74 2.41
C GLU A 238 17.88 -9.01 1.06
N LEU A 239 17.41 -7.95 0.37
CA LEU A 239 16.81 -8.02 -0.97
C LEU A 239 17.65 -8.83 -1.99
N TRP A 240 18.97 -8.76 -1.83
CA TRP A 240 19.95 -9.40 -2.71
C TRP A 240 20.28 -10.86 -2.36
N ALA A 241 19.78 -11.39 -1.23
CA ALA A 241 20.11 -12.74 -0.77
C ALA A 241 19.45 -13.82 -1.62
N ASP A 242 18.24 -13.55 -2.10
CA ASP A 242 17.51 -14.43 -3.03
C ASP A 242 17.74 -13.94 -4.46
N GLN A 243 18.50 -14.75 -5.25
CA GLN A 243 18.85 -14.37 -6.60
C GLN A 243 17.63 -14.26 -7.53
N GLN A 244 16.62 -15.10 -7.34
CA GLN A 244 15.42 -15.07 -8.17
C GLN A 244 14.59 -13.81 -7.85
N LYS A 245 14.31 -13.56 -6.59
CA LYS A 245 13.58 -12.36 -6.15
C LYS A 245 14.29 -11.08 -6.57
N PHE A 246 15.63 -11.05 -6.44
CA PHE A 246 16.40 -9.90 -6.91
C PHE A 246 16.33 -9.71 -8.43
N SER A 247 16.33 -10.80 -9.19
CA SER A 247 16.16 -10.74 -10.64
C SER A 247 14.78 -10.21 -11.04
N ASP A 248 13.74 -10.68 -10.36
CA ASP A 248 12.36 -10.25 -10.59
C ASP A 248 12.19 -8.76 -10.24
N TYR A 249 12.73 -8.34 -9.10
CA TYR A 249 12.75 -6.94 -8.70
C TYR A 249 13.50 -6.06 -9.70
N ARG A 250 14.64 -6.54 -10.21
CA ARG A 250 15.43 -5.83 -11.23
C ARG A 250 14.68 -5.69 -12.56
N ALA A 251 13.90 -6.68 -12.94
CA ALA A 251 13.04 -6.62 -14.12
C ALA A 251 11.95 -5.58 -13.95
N LEU A 252 11.26 -5.58 -12.80
CA LEU A 252 10.26 -4.57 -12.45
C LEU A 252 10.85 -3.15 -12.45
N ALA A 253 12.01 -2.97 -11.82
CA ALA A 253 12.69 -1.68 -11.80
C ALA A 253 13.06 -1.17 -13.19
N GLY A 254 13.34 -2.07 -14.14
CA GLY A 254 13.55 -1.77 -15.57
C GLY A 254 12.26 -1.38 -16.29
N GLU A 255 11.17 -2.12 -16.08
CA GLU A 255 9.87 -1.84 -16.71
C GLU A 255 9.29 -0.49 -16.25
N SER A 256 9.41 -0.16 -14.96
CA SER A 256 8.95 1.13 -14.42
C SER A 256 9.77 2.34 -14.90
N ALA A 257 10.94 2.10 -15.51
CA ALA A 257 11.81 3.19 -16.00
C ALA A 257 11.23 3.92 -17.21
N SER A 258 10.41 3.26 -18.02
CA SER A 258 9.81 3.85 -19.20
C SER A 258 8.70 4.85 -18.86
N GLU A 259 7.99 4.65 -17.73
CA GLU A 259 6.87 5.52 -17.32
C GLU A 259 7.32 6.70 -16.44
N ARG A 260 8.50 6.61 -15.84
CA ARG A 260 9.01 7.62 -14.88
C ARG A 260 10.22 8.41 -15.39
N CYS A 261 10.26 8.73 -16.67
CA CYS A 261 11.22 9.71 -17.20
C CYS A 261 11.23 11.03 -16.40
N SER A 262 10.07 11.44 -15.84
CA SER A 262 9.97 12.65 -15.05
C SER A 262 10.87 12.69 -13.80
N THR A 263 11.12 11.55 -13.15
CA THR A 263 11.95 11.49 -11.94
C THR A 263 13.45 11.58 -12.27
N LEU A 264 13.85 11.14 -13.46
CA LEU A 264 15.23 11.28 -13.96
C LEU A 264 15.44 12.65 -14.57
N ASP A 265 14.41 13.24 -15.16
CA ASP A 265 14.41 14.60 -15.71
C ASP A 265 14.65 15.65 -14.59
N CYS A 266 14.12 15.45 -13.39
CA CYS A 266 14.38 16.31 -12.23
C CYS A 266 15.86 16.37 -11.84
N LEU A 267 16.63 15.31 -12.15
CA LEU A 267 18.08 15.26 -11.91
C LEU A 267 18.91 15.79 -13.10
N GLY A 268 18.25 16.17 -14.20
CA GLY A 268 18.94 16.54 -15.46
C GLY A 268 19.75 15.38 -16.05
N VAL A 269 19.47 14.14 -15.64
CA VAL A 269 20.22 12.94 -16.06
C VAL A 269 19.32 12.03 -16.86
N THR A 270 19.63 11.85 -18.14
CA THR A 270 19.01 10.84 -18.99
C THR A 270 19.83 9.55 -18.92
N ALA A 271 19.30 8.55 -18.22
CA ALA A 271 19.92 7.23 -18.15
C ALA A 271 19.23 6.25 -19.09
N SER A 272 19.99 5.55 -19.94
CA SER A 272 19.42 4.46 -20.73
C SER A 272 19.10 3.26 -19.85
N GLU A 273 18.08 2.49 -20.24
CA GLU A 273 17.72 1.24 -19.57
C GLU A 273 18.91 0.28 -19.44
N GLN A 274 19.74 0.18 -20.47
CA GLN A 274 20.97 -0.61 -20.43
C GLN A 274 21.95 -0.14 -19.37
N TYR A 275 22.06 1.17 -19.15
CA TYR A 275 22.90 1.74 -18.10
C TYR A 275 22.35 1.41 -16.71
N LEU A 276 21.06 1.64 -16.49
CA LEU A 276 20.38 1.31 -15.23
C LEU A 276 20.51 -0.18 -14.90
N THR A 277 20.31 -1.06 -15.90
CA THR A 277 20.49 -2.51 -15.73
C THR A 277 21.92 -2.88 -15.31
N LYS A 278 22.95 -2.18 -15.81
CA LYS A 278 24.34 -2.39 -15.40
C LYS A 278 24.62 -1.85 -13.99
N LEU A 279 23.97 -0.76 -13.60
CA LEU A 279 24.09 -0.20 -12.25
C LEU A 279 23.46 -1.11 -11.22
N PHE A 280 22.29 -1.69 -11.51
CA PHE A 280 21.48 -2.42 -10.56
C PHE A 280 22.03 -3.85 -10.35
N THR A 281 23.11 -3.94 -9.58
CA THR A 281 23.77 -5.20 -9.24
C THR A 281 23.62 -5.50 -7.74
N PRO A 282 23.61 -6.78 -7.32
CA PRO A 282 23.51 -7.15 -5.90
C PRO A 282 24.55 -6.45 -5.01
N ALA A 283 25.79 -6.32 -5.52
CA ALA A 283 26.88 -5.68 -4.79
C ALA A 283 26.63 -4.17 -4.56
N ARG A 284 26.17 -3.45 -5.59
CA ARG A 284 25.87 -2.01 -5.50
C ARG A 284 24.63 -1.76 -4.64
N VAL A 285 23.56 -2.53 -4.84
CA VAL A 285 22.34 -2.41 -4.03
C VAL A 285 22.66 -2.69 -2.56
N ARG A 286 23.43 -3.76 -2.25
CA ARG A 286 23.87 -4.07 -0.88
C ARG A 286 24.66 -2.92 -0.26
N ARG A 287 25.59 -2.33 -1.02
CA ARG A 287 26.38 -1.18 -0.54
C ARG A 287 25.47 -0.02 -0.19
N LEU A 288 24.56 0.35 -1.09
CA LEU A 288 23.65 1.46 -0.92
C LEU A 288 22.67 1.20 0.22
N TRP A 289 22.12 0.00 0.31
CA TRP A 289 21.19 -0.39 1.37
C TRP A 289 21.77 -0.20 2.77
N ARG A 290 23.04 -0.49 2.96
CA ARG A 290 23.75 -0.27 4.24
C ARG A 290 23.96 1.22 4.58
N GLN A 291 23.76 2.12 3.62
CA GLN A 291 23.85 3.56 3.79
C GLN A 291 22.48 4.20 4.05
N LEU A 292 21.40 3.45 3.85
CA LEU A 292 20.04 3.94 4.13
C LEU A 292 19.93 4.37 5.59
N ARG A 293 19.30 5.51 5.79
CA ARG A 293 19.00 6.08 7.10
C ARG A 293 17.52 6.36 7.20
N VAL A 294 17.02 6.37 8.43
CA VAL A 294 15.61 6.67 8.75
C VAL A 294 15.59 7.79 9.77
N ARG A 295 14.81 8.82 9.51
CA ARG A 295 14.50 9.89 10.45
C ARG A 295 13.02 10.16 10.54
N LEU A 296 12.61 10.70 11.67
CA LEU A 296 11.27 11.23 11.93
C LEU A 296 11.33 12.75 11.77
N LEU A 297 10.38 13.32 11.02
CA LEU A 297 10.20 14.76 10.80
C LEU A 297 8.88 15.23 11.41
#